data_f7202c07291dda112698f56e229acdea
#
_entry.id   f7202c07291dda112698f56e229acdea
#
_cell.length_a   1.000
_cell.length_b   1.000
_cell.length_c   1.000
_cell.angle_alpha   90.00
_cell.angle_beta   90.00
_cell.angle_gamma   90.00
#
_symmetry.space_group_name_H-M   'P 1'
#
loop_
_entity.id
_entity.type
_entity.pdbx_description
1 polymer ?
#
loop_
_entity_poly.entity_id
_entity_poly.type
_entity_poly.pdbx_seq_one_letter_code
_entity_poly.pdbx_strand_id
1 'polypeptide(L)'
;DPEMDKMSQTVIFIDELADLIMASKNEVEDSICRLAQMARAAGMHLVIATQRPTVDVVTGLIKANIPSRIALKVSSGTDSRVIMDEGAEKLLGKGDMLFKSVSMPKPIRVQGCWISDKEVERVVDFLKNKFELDYDDDVMKEVERQAELVKGNDKSSDSVGFESGDIDVSDDKLEDAI
;
A
#
# COMPACT_ATOMS: atom_id res chain seq x y z
N ASP A 1 -8.59 -37.93 -4.96
CA ASP A 1 -9.01 -37.45 -6.28
C ASP A 1 -7.79 -37.05 -7.07
N PRO A 2 -7.40 -37.76 -8.13
CA PRO A 2 -6.12 -37.54 -8.79
C PRO A 2 -6.04 -36.39 -9.77
N GLU A 3 -7.05 -35.55 -9.86
CA GLU A 3 -7.10 -34.41 -10.80
C GLU A 3 -7.65 -33.13 -10.15
N MET A 4 -7.15 -32.78 -8.98
CA MET A 4 -7.27 -31.38 -8.56
C MET A 4 -6.16 -30.60 -9.25
N ASP A 5 -6.54 -29.75 -10.19
CA ASP A 5 -5.62 -28.79 -10.82
C ASP A 5 -4.89 -28.01 -9.73
N LYS A 6 -3.57 -28.03 -9.81
CA LYS A 6 -2.73 -27.34 -8.85
C LYS A 6 -3.00 -25.83 -8.98
N MET A 7 -3.54 -25.22 -7.92
CA MET A 7 -3.78 -23.78 -7.92
C MET A 7 -2.50 -23.01 -8.30
N SER A 8 -2.63 -22.05 -9.19
CA SER A 8 -1.56 -21.14 -9.55
C SER A 8 -1.11 -20.32 -8.35
N GLN A 9 0.17 -19.99 -8.29
CA GLN A 9 0.65 -19.04 -7.28
C GLN A 9 0.18 -17.63 -7.65
N THR A 10 -0.35 -16.93 -6.65
CA THR A 10 -0.84 -15.55 -6.80
C THR A 10 0.09 -14.60 -6.06
N VAL A 11 0.53 -13.54 -6.73
CA VAL A 11 1.31 -12.47 -6.10
C VAL A 11 0.50 -11.18 -6.14
N ILE A 12 0.24 -10.61 -4.98
CA ILE A 12 -0.52 -9.37 -4.82
C ILE A 12 0.47 -8.25 -4.51
N PHE A 13 0.50 -7.22 -5.34
CA PHE A 13 1.33 -6.04 -5.14
C PHE A 13 0.46 -4.86 -4.69
N ILE A 14 0.85 -4.22 -3.59
CA ILE A 14 0.31 -2.93 -3.12
C ILE A 14 1.44 -1.92 -3.26
N ASP A 15 1.33 -1.01 -4.21
CA ASP A 15 2.38 -0.05 -4.57
C ASP A 15 2.51 1.07 -3.53
N GLU A 16 1.37 1.61 -3.05
CA GLU A 16 1.34 2.61 -1.99
C GLU A 16 0.27 2.27 -0.95
N LEU A 17 0.73 1.67 0.16
CA LEU A 17 -0.17 1.29 1.25
C LEU A 17 -0.86 2.49 1.90
N ALA A 18 -0.16 3.64 1.98
CA ALA A 18 -0.70 4.82 2.64
C ALA A 18 -2.02 5.28 2.02
N ASP A 19 -2.17 5.19 0.71
CA ASP A 19 -3.39 5.62 0.01
C ASP A 19 -4.59 4.74 0.38
N LEU A 20 -4.39 3.43 0.54
CA LEU A 20 -5.42 2.51 1.00
C LEU A 20 -5.79 2.75 2.46
N ILE A 21 -4.80 2.94 3.33
CA ILE A 21 -5.02 3.21 4.76
C ILE A 21 -5.76 4.54 4.96
N MET A 22 -5.49 5.55 4.14
CA MET A 22 -6.20 6.83 4.19
C MET A 22 -7.67 6.71 3.78
N ALA A 23 -8.00 5.79 2.89
CA ALA A 23 -9.37 5.54 2.46
C ALA A 23 -10.19 4.78 3.53
N SER A 24 -9.67 3.68 4.06
CA SER A 24 -10.36 2.84 5.06
C SER A 24 -9.38 2.04 5.90
N LYS A 25 -8.83 2.65 6.95
CA LYS A 25 -7.75 2.07 7.77
C LYS A 25 -8.09 0.68 8.30
N ASN A 26 -9.20 0.54 9.00
CA ASN A 26 -9.55 -0.70 9.70
C ASN A 26 -9.80 -1.87 8.72
N GLU A 27 -10.55 -1.62 7.64
CA GLU A 27 -10.89 -2.64 6.65
C GLU A 27 -9.66 -3.12 5.89
N VAL A 28 -8.76 -2.19 5.52
CA VAL A 28 -7.52 -2.52 4.82
C VAL A 28 -6.59 -3.31 5.73
N GLU A 29 -6.42 -2.88 6.97
CA GLU A 29 -5.57 -3.57 7.95
C GLU A 29 -6.06 -4.98 8.23
N ASP A 30 -7.36 -5.17 8.47
CA ASP A 30 -7.97 -6.47 8.68
C ASP A 30 -7.83 -7.38 7.44
N SER A 31 -8.03 -6.85 6.26
CA SER A 31 -7.89 -7.58 4.99
C SER A 31 -6.46 -8.05 4.75
N ILE A 32 -5.47 -7.18 4.98
CA ILE A 32 -4.05 -7.52 4.89
C ILE A 32 -3.69 -8.61 5.91
N CYS A 33 -4.15 -8.49 7.16
CA CYS A 33 -3.89 -9.47 8.20
C CYS A 33 -4.50 -10.83 7.84
N ARG A 34 -5.74 -10.86 7.36
CA ARG A 34 -6.39 -12.10 6.91
C ARG A 34 -5.63 -12.74 5.74
N LEU A 35 -5.27 -11.96 4.73
CA LEU A 35 -4.47 -12.46 3.60
C LEU A 35 -3.13 -13.02 4.06
N ALA A 36 -2.40 -12.30 4.90
CA ALA A 36 -1.09 -12.73 5.39
C ALA A 36 -1.16 -14.03 6.22
N GLN A 37 -2.24 -14.24 6.97
CA GLN A 37 -2.43 -15.43 7.80
C GLN A 37 -2.96 -16.64 7.03
N MET A 38 -3.93 -16.43 6.14
CA MET A 38 -4.67 -17.52 5.48
C MET A 38 -4.09 -17.89 4.11
N ALA A 39 -3.56 -16.92 3.38
CA ALA A 39 -3.17 -17.07 1.99
C ALA A 39 -1.88 -17.87 1.80
N ARG A 40 -1.06 -18.02 2.85
CA ARG A 40 0.19 -18.81 2.80
C ARG A 40 -0.05 -20.25 2.34
N ALA A 41 -1.09 -20.88 2.87
CA ALA A 41 -1.45 -22.27 2.53
C ALA A 41 -2.01 -22.38 1.11
N ALA A 42 -2.57 -21.30 0.55
CA ALA A 42 -3.12 -21.22 -0.79
C ALA A 42 -2.08 -20.78 -1.86
N GLY A 43 -0.82 -20.59 -1.48
CA GLY A 43 0.22 -20.16 -2.42
C GLY A 43 0.10 -18.69 -2.83
N MET A 44 -0.48 -17.84 -2.00
CA MET A 44 -0.55 -16.41 -2.22
C MET A 44 0.62 -15.69 -1.54
N HIS A 45 1.16 -14.70 -2.21
CA HIS A 45 2.26 -13.86 -1.73
C HIS A 45 1.84 -12.39 -1.75
N LEU A 46 2.20 -11.67 -0.71
CA LEU A 46 1.85 -10.27 -0.56
C LEU A 46 3.12 -9.42 -0.54
N VAL A 47 3.20 -8.44 -1.44
CA VAL A 47 4.28 -7.47 -1.54
C VAL A 47 3.67 -6.09 -1.33
N ILE A 48 4.05 -5.44 -0.23
CA ILE A 48 3.50 -4.12 0.14
C ILE A 48 4.63 -3.11 0.12
N ALA A 49 4.41 -2.00 -0.58
CA ALA A 49 5.29 -0.85 -0.58
C ALA A 49 4.59 0.40 -0.04
N THR A 50 5.36 1.35 0.44
CA THR A 50 4.89 2.69 0.81
C THR A 50 6.05 3.67 0.79
N GLN A 51 5.79 4.88 0.35
CA GLN A 51 6.70 6.03 0.45
C GLN A 51 6.48 6.85 1.72
N ARG A 52 5.45 6.47 2.53
CA ARG A 52 5.09 7.15 3.79
C ARG A 52 5.20 6.18 4.98
N PRO A 53 6.42 5.90 5.45
CA PRO A 53 6.64 4.95 6.52
C PRO A 53 6.33 5.55 7.91
N THR A 54 5.07 5.88 8.14
CA THR A 54 4.58 6.38 9.43
C THR A 54 3.98 5.24 10.25
N VAL A 55 3.88 5.42 11.57
CA VAL A 55 3.27 4.43 12.48
C VAL A 55 1.80 4.14 12.18
N ASP A 56 1.12 5.10 11.54
CA ASP A 56 -0.28 4.97 11.13
C ASP A 56 -0.45 4.12 9.88
N VAL A 57 0.56 4.06 9.03
CA VAL A 57 0.59 3.28 7.78
C VAL A 57 1.20 1.91 8.03
N VAL A 58 2.40 1.86 8.61
CA VAL A 58 3.11 0.61 8.93
C VAL A 58 2.85 0.25 10.39
N THR A 59 1.64 -0.20 10.66
CA THR A 59 1.16 -0.48 12.01
C THR A 59 1.82 -1.71 12.64
N GLY A 60 1.62 -1.87 13.94
CA GLY A 60 2.08 -3.05 14.66
C GLY A 60 1.48 -4.36 14.13
N LEU A 61 0.22 -4.33 13.72
CA LEU A 61 -0.49 -5.48 13.14
C LEU A 61 0.10 -5.88 11.80
N ILE A 62 0.33 -4.92 10.91
CA ILE A 62 0.99 -5.18 9.62
C ILE A 62 2.40 -5.74 9.82
N LYS A 63 3.19 -5.15 10.73
CA LYS A 63 4.55 -5.64 11.02
C LYS A 63 4.59 -7.05 11.60
N ALA A 64 3.60 -7.42 12.39
CA ALA A 64 3.50 -8.76 12.97
C ALA A 64 3.15 -9.83 11.93
N ASN A 65 2.32 -9.50 10.96
CA ASN A 65 1.85 -10.43 9.92
C ASN A 65 2.75 -10.47 8.69
N ILE A 66 3.52 -9.38 8.43
CA ILE A 66 4.50 -9.27 7.33
C ILE A 66 5.88 -8.99 7.94
N PRO A 67 6.55 -10.03 8.45
CA PRO A 67 7.80 -9.85 9.18
C PRO A 67 9.04 -9.66 8.30
N SER A 68 8.99 -10.06 7.03
CA SER A 68 10.08 -9.81 6.09
C SER A 68 9.98 -8.39 5.55
N ARG A 69 11.09 -7.64 5.60
CA ARG A 69 11.10 -6.21 5.28
C ARG A 69 12.32 -5.81 4.48
N ILE A 70 12.12 -4.83 3.62
CA ILE A 70 13.16 -4.10 2.92
C ILE A 70 12.97 -2.62 3.28
N ALA A 71 14.02 -1.99 3.79
CA ALA A 71 14.05 -0.55 3.98
C ALA A 71 15.04 0.07 3.00
N LEU A 72 14.56 0.95 2.15
CA LEU A 72 15.36 1.84 1.35
C LEU A 72 15.71 3.08 2.17
N LYS A 73 16.53 4.00 1.60
CA LYS A 73 16.89 5.25 2.28
C LYS A 73 15.65 6.05 2.66
N VAL A 74 15.57 6.44 3.92
CA VAL A 74 14.57 7.34 4.48
C VAL A 74 15.20 8.66 4.93
N SER A 75 14.38 9.69 5.15
CA SER A 75 14.85 11.03 5.51
C SER A 75 15.17 11.17 7.00
N SER A 76 14.58 10.34 7.86
CA SER A 76 14.72 10.47 9.31
C SER A 76 14.94 9.14 10.01
N GLY A 77 15.61 9.20 11.20
CA GLY A 77 15.73 8.05 12.08
C GLY A 77 14.39 7.60 12.68
N THR A 78 13.38 8.46 12.70
CA THR A 78 12.02 8.10 13.11
C THR A 78 11.39 7.18 12.10
N ASP A 79 11.44 7.52 10.81
CA ASP A 79 10.94 6.70 9.71
C ASP A 79 11.66 5.35 9.65
N SER A 80 12.97 5.37 9.88
CA SER A 80 13.79 4.15 9.96
C SER A 80 13.26 3.20 11.02
N ARG A 81 12.95 3.68 12.22
CA ARG A 81 12.44 2.85 13.33
C ARG A 81 11.07 2.26 13.03
N VAL A 82 10.26 2.94 12.25
CA VAL A 82 8.96 2.40 11.83
C VAL A 82 9.14 1.14 11.00
N ILE A 83 10.13 1.10 10.10
CA ILE A 83 10.32 -0.02 9.17
C ILE A 83 11.28 -1.07 9.76
N MET A 84 12.45 -0.66 10.25
CA MET A 84 13.60 -1.56 10.41
C MET A 84 14.36 -1.37 11.74
N ASP A 85 13.74 -0.76 12.73
CA ASP A 85 14.30 -0.43 14.03
C ASP A 85 15.40 0.67 13.97
N GLU A 86 16.36 0.59 13.06
CA GLU A 86 17.41 1.62 12.87
C GLU A 86 18.15 1.50 11.54
N GLY A 87 18.86 2.54 11.16
CA GLY A 87 19.94 2.51 10.16
C GLY A 87 19.53 2.87 8.74
N ALA A 88 18.25 2.87 8.40
CA ALA A 88 17.81 3.18 7.02
C ALA A 88 18.06 4.65 6.62
N GLU A 89 18.12 5.57 7.58
CA GLU A 89 18.49 6.97 7.34
C GLU A 89 19.96 7.16 6.93
N LYS A 90 20.80 6.16 7.21
CA LYS A 90 22.25 6.18 6.90
C LYS A 90 22.58 5.59 5.54
N LEU A 91 21.58 5.03 4.83
CA LEU A 91 21.74 4.45 3.51
C LEU A 91 22.09 5.51 2.47
N LEU A 92 22.81 5.10 1.43
CA LEU A 92 23.29 5.99 0.37
C LEU A 92 22.21 6.34 -0.65
N GLY A 93 21.15 5.52 -0.76
CA GLY A 93 20.17 5.59 -1.85
C GLY A 93 20.57 4.76 -3.06
N LYS A 94 19.84 4.87 -4.17
CA LYS A 94 20.12 4.15 -5.44
C LYS A 94 20.24 2.63 -5.26
N GLY A 95 19.31 2.05 -4.51
CA GLY A 95 19.27 0.60 -4.27
C GLY A 95 20.06 0.12 -3.05
N ASP A 96 20.76 1.00 -2.33
CA ASP A 96 21.32 0.67 -1.03
C ASP A 96 20.17 0.46 -0.03
N MET A 97 20.09 -0.72 0.59
CA MET A 97 18.95 -1.14 1.38
C MET A 97 19.34 -1.95 2.60
N LEU A 98 18.45 -1.99 3.58
CA LEU A 98 18.47 -2.97 4.65
C LEU A 98 17.42 -4.06 4.34
N PHE A 99 17.84 -5.31 4.45
CA PHE A 99 16.97 -6.47 4.29
C PHE A 99 16.90 -7.29 5.57
N LYS A 100 15.68 -7.65 5.98
CA LYS A 100 15.42 -8.53 7.11
C LYS A 100 14.37 -9.57 6.69
N SER A 101 14.72 -10.85 6.77
CA SER A 101 13.74 -11.94 6.63
C SER A 101 13.30 -12.46 8.00
N VAL A 102 12.24 -13.27 8.01
CA VAL A 102 11.71 -13.91 9.24
C VAL A 102 12.79 -14.66 10.02
N SER A 103 13.70 -15.33 9.32
CA SER A 103 14.76 -16.18 9.94
C SER A 103 15.97 -15.38 10.41
N MET A 104 16.05 -14.08 10.11
CA MET A 104 17.23 -13.28 10.44
C MET A 104 17.04 -12.53 11.77
N PRO A 105 17.97 -12.66 12.72
CA PRO A 105 17.90 -11.92 13.99
C PRO A 105 18.15 -10.43 13.83
N LYS A 106 18.92 -10.03 12.81
CA LYS A 106 19.26 -8.64 12.49
C LYS A 106 19.16 -8.39 11.01
N PRO A 107 18.84 -7.15 10.58
CA PRO A 107 18.90 -6.79 9.17
C PRO A 107 20.34 -6.83 8.65
N ILE A 108 20.47 -7.15 7.36
CA ILE A 108 21.72 -7.06 6.62
C ILE A 108 21.63 -5.93 5.60
N ARG A 109 22.77 -5.28 5.31
CA ARG A 109 22.85 -4.26 4.27
C ARG A 109 23.12 -4.93 2.92
N VAL A 110 22.31 -4.59 1.94
CA VAL A 110 22.36 -5.16 0.57
C VAL A 110 22.37 -4.01 -0.43
N GLN A 111 23.14 -4.17 -1.51
CA GLN A 111 23.10 -3.26 -2.64
C GLN A 111 22.23 -3.86 -3.74
N GLY A 112 21.09 -3.24 -4.01
CA GLY A 112 20.23 -3.56 -5.14
C GLY A 112 20.80 -3.01 -6.46
N CYS A 113 20.46 -3.66 -7.57
CA CYS A 113 20.80 -3.16 -8.89
C CYS A 113 19.99 -1.89 -9.19
N TRP A 114 20.63 -0.95 -9.87
CA TRP A 114 19.91 0.17 -10.48
C TRP A 114 19.25 -0.32 -11.77
N ILE A 115 17.97 -0.05 -11.92
CA ILE A 115 17.18 -0.37 -13.11
C ILE A 115 16.60 0.95 -13.63
N SER A 116 16.85 1.25 -14.91
CA SER A 116 16.27 2.42 -15.57
C SER A 116 14.87 2.12 -16.11
N ASP A 117 14.06 3.16 -16.33
CA ASP A 117 12.72 3.03 -16.90
C ASP A 117 12.74 2.29 -18.26
N LYS A 118 13.72 2.58 -19.09
CA LYS A 118 13.93 1.89 -20.38
C LYS A 118 14.21 0.39 -20.24
N GLU A 119 14.85 -0.01 -19.15
CA GLU A 119 15.07 -1.44 -18.88
C GLU A 119 13.80 -2.10 -18.40
N VAL A 120 13.00 -1.42 -17.58
CA VAL A 120 11.66 -1.88 -17.16
C VAL A 120 10.77 -2.04 -18.38
N GLU A 121 10.67 -1.03 -19.25
CA GLU A 121 9.91 -1.08 -20.50
C GLU A 121 10.29 -2.29 -21.36
N ARG A 122 11.60 -2.51 -21.58
CA ARG A 122 12.07 -3.66 -22.38
C ARG A 122 11.67 -5.01 -21.78
N VAL A 123 11.70 -5.14 -20.46
CA VAL A 123 11.27 -6.37 -19.78
C VAL A 123 9.78 -6.57 -19.93
N VAL A 124 8.99 -5.51 -19.73
CA VAL A 124 7.53 -5.54 -19.88
C VAL A 124 7.13 -5.90 -21.31
N ASP A 125 7.75 -5.28 -22.31
CA ASP A 125 7.50 -5.57 -23.72
C ASP A 125 7.88 -7.02 -24.09
N PHE A 126 9.01 -7.51 -23.57
CA PHE A 126 9.39 -8.89 -23.76
C PHE A 126 8.36 -9.86 -23.18
N LEU A 127 7.84 -9.59 -21.97
CA LEU A 127 6.84 -10.43 -21.34
C LEU A 127 5.52 -10.39 -22.11
N LYS A 128 5.04 -9.20 -22.52
CA LYS A 128 3.82 -9.03 -23.31
C LYS A 128 3.87 -9.74 -24.66
N ASN A 129 5.04 -9.72 -25.31
CA ASN A 129 5.22 -10.38 -26.61
C ASN A 129 5.41 -11.90 -26.51
N LYS A 130 5.84 -12.39 -25.36
CA LYS A 130 6.13 -13.82 -25.14
C LYS A 130 4.95 -14.59 -24.58
N PHE A 131 4.13 -13.95 -23.78
CA PHE A 131 2.99 -14.57 -23.10
C PHE A 131 1.70 -13.89 -23.54
N GLU A 132 0.70 -14.69 -23.90
CA GLU A 132 -0.67 -14.20 -24.04
C GLU A 132 -1.15 -13.78 -22.65
N LEU A 133 -1.75 -12.59 -22.57
CA LEU A 133 -2.37 -12.11 -21.35
C LEU A 133 -3.73 -12.79 -21.24
N ASP A 134 -3.82 -13.78 -20.38
CA ASP A 134 -5.06 -14.41 -19.99
C ASP A 134 -5.59 -13.68 -18.74
N TYR A 135 -6.62 -12.87 -18.92
CA TYR A 135 -7.29 -12.22 -17.80
C TYR A 135 -8.45 -13.12 -17.36
N ASP A 136 -8.49 -13.42 -16.08
CA ASP A 136 -9.63 -14.10 -15.48
C ASP A 136 -10.85 -13.16 -15.52
N ASP A 137 -11.77 -13.42 -16.45
CA ASP A 137 -12.96 -12.61 -16.67
C ASP A 137 -13.86 -12.52 -15.42
N ASP A 138 -13.87 -13.53 -14.57
CA ASP A 138 -14.70 -13.56 -13.37
C ASP A 138 -14.10 -12.67 -12.29
N VAL A 139 -12.77 -12.65 -12.16
CA VAL A 139 -12.05 -11.73 -11.29
C VAL A 139 -12.26 -10.29 -11.76
N MET A 140 -12.15 -10.02 -13.06
CA MET A 140 -12.35 -8.68 -13.61
C MET A 140 -13.76 -8.16 -13.36
N LYS A 141 -14.78 -8.97 -13.58
CA LYS A 141 -16.19 -8.61 -13.29
C LYS A 141 -16.41 -8.32 -11.81
N GLU A 142 -15.80 -9.11 -10.92
CA GLU A 142 -15.93 -8.88 -9.48
C GLU A 142 -15.23 -7.59 -9.04
N VAL A 143 -14.07 -7.26 -9.59
CA VAL A 143 -13.37 -5.99 -9.35
C VAL A 143 -14.21 -4.81 -9.82
N GLU A 144 -14.80 -4.88 -11.01
CA GLU A 144 -15.71 -3.85 -11.54
C GLU A 144 -16.95 -3.68 -10.65
N ARG A 145 -17.56 -4.78 -10.24
CA ARG A 145 -18.72 -4.77 -9.32
C ARG A 145 -18.40 -4.09 -7.99
N GLN A 146 -17.25 -4.39 -7.39
CA GLN A 146 -16.81 -3.78 -6.14
C GLN A 146 -16.53 -2.28 -6.33
N ALA A 147 -15.90 -1.89 -7.42
CA ALA A 147 -15.65 -0.49 -7.73
C ALA A 147 -16.93 0.34 -7.92
N GLU A 148 -18.00 -0.25 -8.48
CA GLU A 148 -19.31 0.40 -8.59
C GLU A 148 -20.00 0.56 -7.24
N LEU A 149 -19.90 -0.43 -6.34
CA LEU A 149 -20.46 -0.36 -4.98
C LEU A 149 -19.83 0.76 -4.18
N VAL A 150 -18.52 0.95 -4.28
CA VAL A 150 -17.81 2.05 -3.62
C VAL A 150 -18.27 3.41 -4.14
N LYS A 151 -18.39 3.58 -5.46
CA LYS A 151 -18.91 4.81 -6.08
C LYS A 151 -20.37 5.09 -5.74
N GLY A 152 -21.19 4.07 -5.50
CA GLY A 152 -22.58 4.20 -5.09
C GLY A 152 -22.76 4.71 -3.66
N ASN A 153 -21.86 4.37 -2.77
CA ASN A 153 -21.89 4.78 -1.38
C ASN A 153 -21.50 6.26 -1.17
N ASP A 154 -20.58 6.79 -2.00
CA ASP A 154 -20.18 8.21 -1.94
C ASP A 154 -21.32 9.17 -2.36
N LYS A 155 -22.28 8.71 -3.16
CA LYS A 155 -23.42 9.54 -3.58
C LYS A 155 -24.54 9.65 -2.54
N SER A 156 -24.52 8.85 -1.48
CA SER A 156 -25.54 8.88 -0.43
C SER A 156 -25.17 9.75 0.78
N SER A 157 -23.96 10.27 0.85
CA SER A 157 -23.52 11.16 1.94
C SER A 157 -23.64 12.66 1.63
N ASP A 158 -24.01 13.05 0.41
CA ASP A 158 -24.08 14.46 -0.02
C ASP A 158 -25.49 15.07 0.01
N SER A 159 -26.45 14.45 0.71
CA SER A 159 -27.80 14.99 0.89
C SER A 159 -28.15 15.30 2.34
N VAL A 160 -27.25 15.97 3.08
CA VAL A 160 -27.65 16.74 4.25
C VAL A 160 -27.67 18.20 3.84
N GLY A 161 -28.86 18.68 3.48
CA GLY A 161 -29.10 20.07 3.14
C GLY A 161 -28.66 20.98 4.27
N PHE A 162 -27.70 21.83 3.95
CA PHE A 162 -27.42 23.03 4.75
C PHE A 162 -28.46 24.09 4.36
N GLU A 163 -29.49 24.28 5.17
CA GLU A 163 -30.34 25.47 5.11
C GLU A 163 -29.42 26.67 5.37
N SER A 164 -29.30 27.52 4.36
CA SER A 164 -28.69 28.84 4.48
C SER A 164 -29.59 29.74 5.30
N GLY A 165 -29.32 29.83 6.61
CA GLY A 165 -29.82 30.93 7.42
C GLY A 165 -29.08 32.21 7.04
N ASP A 166 -29.82 33.20 6.55
CA ASP A 166 -29.36 34.58 6.37
C ASP A 166 -28.82 35.12 7.70
N ILE A 167 -27.51 35.34 7.76
CA ILE A 167 -26.89 36.12 8.84
C ILE A 167 -26.69 37.52 8.28
N ASP A 168 -27.58 38.42 8.70
CA ASP A 168 -27.45 39.88 8.57
C ASP A 168 -26.22 40.33 9.38
N VAL A 169 -25.14 40.69 8.71
CA VAL A 169 -23.93 41.28 9.31
C VAL A 169 -23.92 42.77 9.02
N SER A 170 -24.68 43.51 9.82
CA SER A 170 -24.44 44.92 10.08
C SER A 170 -23.74 45.05 11.43
N ASP A 171 -22.43 45.07 11.49
CA ASP A 171 -21.69 45.47 12.68
C ASP A 171 -20.75 46.64 12.34
N ASP A 172 -21.30 47.83 12.63
CA ASP A 172 -20.62 49.12 12.70
C ASP A 172 -19.71 49.18 13.94
N LYS A 173 -18.53 48.56 13.93
CA LYS A 173 -17.49 48.80 14.94
C LYS A 173 -16.13 48.32 14.48
N LEU A 174 -15.55 49.05 13.52
CA LEU A 174 -14.13 48.91 13.16
C LEU A 174 -13.52 50.25 12.81
N GLU A 175 -13.78 51.27 13.62
CA GLU A 175 -13.02 52.55 13.63
C GLU A 175 -12.75 52.91 15.08
N ASP A 176 -11.78 52.29 15.73
CA ASP A 176 -11.04 52.83 16.90
C ASP A 176 -10.00 51.83 17.35
N ALA A 177 -8.89 51.75 16.61
CA ALA A 177 -7.60 51.28 17.13
C ALA A 177 -6.49 51.62 16.13
N ILE A 178 -6.01 52.87 16.19
CA ILE A 178 -4.67 53.22 15.77
C ILE A 178 -3.80 53.31 17.03
#